data_bef4410e2bd7317bab65f6770df70ab0
#
_entry.id   bef4410e2bd7317bab65f6770df70ab0
#
_cell.length_a   1.000
_cell.length_b   1.000
_cell.length_c   1.000
_cell.angle_alpha   90.00
_cell.angle_beta   90.00
_cell.angle_gamma   90.00
#
_symmetry.space_group_name_H-M   'P 1'
#
loop_
_entity.id
_entity.type
_entity.pdbx_description
1 polymer ?
#
loop_
_entity_poly.entity_id
_entity_poly.type
_entity_poly.pdbx_seq_one_letter_code
_entity_poly.pdbx_strand_id
1 'polypeptide(L)'
;MKIALIADTHFGVRNDSQIFQKYFDKFLDNVFFPELDRRDINTLIHLGDLVDRRKYINYVTLNSVRRNFIYRLGDLGIDTHIIVGNHDTYYKNTNEVNAINELFSTYEGKAEPWIYHNPVTKNFDGLDICLMPWICGQNYNECMDELENTNAQILIGHLEVNGYTMFPGSVCVHGFEREIFAKFDRVYSGHFHYKNGDSTITYLGTPWELMWSDYGDRKGCYIFDTDTRTTEFIPNPYNIFQKMVYNDDTVDMEKYEFPEVEGCYIKVVVAEKKNPYIFDRFIDRLYKLNPADVNIIEDSYSVLNETGDFNFEAEDTLTTLIKYVDDIEIDVPKHKLKELMKVLYTEAHDHI
;
A
#
# COMPACT_ATOMS: atom_id res chain seq x y z
N MET A 1 0.13 11.49 -24.33
CA MET A 1 -0.01 10.03 -24.13
C MET A 1 -0.61 9.69 -22.77
N LYS A 2 -1.02 8.42 -22.54
CA LYS A 2 -1.49 7.97 -21.23
C LYS A 2 -0.48 7.01 -20.61
N ILE A 3 -0.21 7.17 -19.32
CA ILE A 3 0.76 6.38 -18.55
C ILE A 3 0.02 5.75 -17.36
N ALA A 4 0.15 4.45 -17.17
CA ALA A 4 -0.34 3.81 -15.96
C ALA A 4 0.63 4.08 -14.79
N LEU A 5 0.11 4.42 -13.62
CA LEU A 5 0.88 4.60 -12.38
C LEU A 5 0.38 3.60 -11.34
N ILE A 6 1.31 2.85 -10.76
CA ILE A 6 1.07 1.93 -9.65
C ILE A 6 2.22 2.04 -8.66
N ALA A 7 1.94 1.89 -7.37
CA ALA A 7 2.93 2.00 -6.31
C ALA A 7 2.74 0.91 -5.26
N ASP A 8 3.79 0.61 -4.53
CA ASP A 8 3.74 -0.15 -3.27
C ASP A 8 2.96 -1.47 -3.41
N THR A 9 3.34 -2.27 -4.42
CA THR A 9 2.70 -3.56 -4.67
C THR A 9 3.05 -4.62 -3.63
N HIS A 10 4.20 -4.50 -2.97
CA HIS A 10 4.66 -5.37 -1.87
C HIS A 10 4.40 -6.86 -2.13
N PHE A 11 4.79 -7.34 -3.31
CA PHE A 11 4.69 -8.78 -3.60
C PHE A 11 5.50 -9.59 -2.58
N GLY A 12 4.84 -10.59 -1.98
CA GLY A 12 5.41 -11.38 -0.90
C GLY A 12 5.02 -10.94 0.50
N VAL A 13 4.11 -9.98 0.62
CA VAL A 13 3.55 -9.53 1.90
C VAL A 13 2.97 -10.69 2.73
N ARG A 14 2.89 -10.49 4.04
CA ARG A 14 2.39 -11.48 4.99
C ARG A 14 3.12 -12.83 4.87
N ASN A 15 4.44 -12.76 4.81
CA ASN A 15 5.32 -13.92 4.74
C ASN A 15 5.05 -14.81 3.52
N ASP A 16 4.96 -14.20 2.33
CA ASP A 16 4.65 -14.85 1.05
C ASP A 16 3.28 -15.56 1.02
N SER A 17 2.28 -14.94 1.63
CA SER A 17 0.94 -15.51 1.73
C SER A 17 0.32 -15.73 0.34
N GLN A 18 -0.01 -16.99 0.05
CA GLN A 18 -0.68 -17.35 -1.20
C GLN A 18 -2.12 -16.85 -1.29
N ILE A 19 -2.74 -16.52 -0.15
CA ILE A 19 -4.06 -15.90 -0.10
C ILE A 19 -3.97 -14.47 -0.65
N PHE A 20 -2.97 -13.69 -0.18
CA PHE A 20 -2.72 -12.35 -0.68
C PHE A 20 -2.31 -12.38 -2.16
N GLN A 21 -1.45 -13.33 -2.56
CA GLN A 21 -1.05 -13.44 -3.97
C GLN A 21 -2.26 -13.67 -4.89
N LYS A 22 -3.18 -14.58 -4.54
CA LYS A 22 -4.43 -14.81 -5.31
C LYS A 22 -5.32 -13.57 -5.36
N TYR A 23 -5.38 -12.82 -4.26
CA TYR A 23 -6.12 -11.57 -4.19
C TYR A 23 -5.52 -10.50 -5.11
N PHE A 24 -4.18 -10.39 -5.16
CA PHE A 24 -3.48 -9.49 -6.09
C PHE A 24 -3.71 -9.90 -7.55
N ASP A 25 -3.56 -11.19 -7.85
CA ASP A 25 -3.79 -11.74 -9.19
C ASP A 25 -5.24 -11.44 -9.65
N LYS A 26 -6.22 -11.51 -8.76
CA LYS A 26 -7.63 -11.17 -9.08
C LYS A 26 -7.79 -9.72 -9.57
N PHE A 27 -7.12 -8.76 -8.94
CA PHE A 27 -7.12 -7.38 -9.39
C PHE A 27 -6.35 -7.20 -10.71
N LEU A 28 -5.17 -7.80 -10.82
CA LEU A 28 -4.36 -7.74 -12.03
C LEU A 28 -5.12 -8.29 -13.24
N ASP A 29 -5.76 -9.46 -13.10
CA ASP A 29 -6.44 -10.16 -14.18
C ASP A 29 -7.76 -9.50 -14.60
N ASN A 30 -8.53 -9.00 -13.65
CA ASN A 30 -9.89 -8.54 -13.93
C ASN A 30 -10.03 -7.02 -14.04
N VAL A 31 -9.02 -6.24 -13.58
CA VAL A 31 -9.10 -4.78 -13.60
C VAL A 31 -7.87 -4.18 -14.26
N PHE A 32 -6.68 -4.38 -13.70
CA PHE A 32 -5.48 -3.67 -14.11
C PHE A 32 -5.14 -3.90 -15.60
N PHE A 33 -4.86 -5.13 -15.98
CA PHE A 33 -4.51 -5.43 -17.38
C PHE A 33 -5.65 -5.17 -18.39
N PRO A 34 -6.92 -5.52 -18.09
CA PRO A 34 -8.03 -5.13 -18.96
C PRO A 34 -8.20 -3.62 -19.14
N GLU A 35 -7.92 -2.80 -18.10
CA GLU A 35 -7.96 -1.35 -18.24
C GLU A 35 -6.82 -0.80 -19.12
N LEU A 36 -5.61 -1.39 -19.03
CA LEU A 36 -4.50 -1.03 -19.91
C LEU A 36 -4.84 -1.32 -21.37
N ASP A 37 -5.34 -2.53 -21.67
CA ASP A 37 -5.74 -2.95 -23.00
C ASP A 37 -6.88 -2.08 -23.55
N ARG A 38 -7.95 -1.92 -22.80
CA ARG A 38 -9.12 -1.12 -23.20
C ARG A 38 -8.79 0.33 -23.57
N ARG A 39 -7.75 0.90 -22.94
CA ARG A 39 -7.33 2.29 -23.10
C ARG A 39 -6.14 2.47 -24.03
N ASP A 40 -5.61 1.37 -24.58
CA ASP A 40 -4.39 1.35 -25.40
C ASP A 40 -3.20 2.00 -24.69
N ILE A 41 -3.02 1.64 -23.39
CA ILE A 41 -1.93 2.13 -22.55
C ILE A 41 -0.74 1.20 -22.71
N ASN A 42 0.36 1.73 -23.22
CA ASN A 42 1.58 1.01 -23.53
C ASN A 42 2.79 1.48 -22.67
N THR A 43 2.56 2.27 -21.63
CA THR A 43 3.59 2.74 -20.71
C THR A 43 3.11 2.63 -19.28
N LEU A 44 3.95 2.05 -18.41
CA LEU A 44 3.75 1.91 -16.99
C LEU A 44 4.91 2.54 -16.22
N ILE A 45 4.62 3.32 -15.19
CA ILE A 45 5.60 3.71 -14.16
C ILE A 45 5.17 3.10 -12.83
N HIS A 46 6.03 2.24 -12.27
CA HIS A 46 5.89 1.70 -10.92
C HIS A 46 6.71 2.57 -9.95
N LEU A 47 6.07 3.11 -8.93
CA LEU A 47 6.64 4.13 -8.05
C LEU A 47 7.44 3.55 -6.86
N GLY A 48 7.95 2.33 -6.97
CA GLY A 48 8.77 1.69 -5.93
C GLY A 48 8.00 0.74 -5.02
N ASP A 49 8.73 0.05 -4.17
CA ASP A 49 8.26 -1.00 -3.28
C ASP A 49 7.50 -2.11 -4.04
N LEU A 50 8.18 -2.64 -5.06
CA LEU A 50 7.67 -3.77 -5.84
C LEU A 50 7.57 -5.04 -4.99
N VAL A 51 8.58 -5.31 -4.16
CA VAL A 51 8.63 -6.47 -3.27
C VAL A 51 8.56 -6.06 -1.80
N ASP A 52 8.00 -6.94 -0.99
CA ASP A 52 7.75 -6.63 0.42
C ASP A 52 9.03 -6.67 1.28
N ARG A 53 9.97 -7.56 0.97
CA ARG A 53 11.14 -7.80 1.82
C ARG A 53 12.46 -7.53 1.13
N ARG A 54 13.33 -6.81 1.81
CA ARG A 54 14.63 -6.34 1.32
C ARG A 54 15.62 -7.45 0.97
N LYS A 55 15.63 -8.56 1.71
CA LYS A 55 16.76 -9.51 1.71
C LYS A 55 16.48 -10.85 1.05
N TYR A 56 15.24 -11.22 0.87
CA TYR A 56 14.85 -12.49 0.29
C TYR A 56 13.42 -12.49 -0.22
N ILE A 57 13.13 -13.35 -1.17
CA ILE A 57 11.81 -13.60 -1.71
C ILE A 57 11.60 -15.11 -1.81
N ASN A 58 10.42 -15.60 -1.53
CA ASN A 58 10.07 -16.98 -1.75
C ASN A 58 10.02 -17.31 -3.25
N TYR A 59 10.52 -18.46 -3.66
CA TYR A 59 10.53 -18.84 -5.08
C TYR A 59 9.13 -18.96 -5.71
N VAL A 60 8.10 -19.31 -4.95
CA VAL A 60 6.72 -19.34 -5.44
C VAL A 60 6.24 -17.92 -5.73
N THR A 61 6.48 -16.99 -4.81
CA THR A 61 6.18 -15.56 -4.99
C THR A 61 6.96 -14.99 -6.18
N LEU A 62 8.27 -15.23 -6.24
CA LEU A 62 9.10 -14.76 -7.36
C LEU A 62 8.57 -15.26 -8.71
N ASN A 63 8.22 -16.55 -8.80
CA ASN A 63 7.68 -17.12 -10.01
C ASN A 63 6.33 -16.48 -10.38
N SER A 64 5.46 -16.23 -9.39
CA SER A 64 4.17 -15.56 -9.61
C SER A 64 4.36 -14.12 -10.11
N VAL A 65 5.20 -13.32 -9.44
CA VAL A 65 5.49 -11.93 -9.84
C VAL A 65 6.06 -11.88 -11.27
N ARG A 66 7.01 -12.76 -11.58
CA ARG A 66 7.56 -12.85 -12.94
C ARG A 66 6.48 -13.13 -13.96
N ARG A 67 5.66 -14.17 -13.77
CA ARG A 67 4.68 -14.63 -14.76
C ARG A 67 3.45 -13.72 -14.86
N ASN A 68 2.90 -13.31 -13.71
CA ASN A 68 1.60 -12.64 -13.65
C ASN A 68 1.73 -11.12 -13.76
N PHE A 69 2.93 -10.56 -13.54
CA PHE A 69 3.15 -9.13 -13.64
C PHE A 69 4.25 -8.78 -14.65
N ILE A 70 5.53 -9.05 -14.36
CA ILE A 70 6.67 -8.55 -15.17
C ILE A 70 6.66 -9.11 -16.60
N TYR A 71 6.53 -10.43 -16.77
CA TYR A 71 6.53 -11.05 -18.11
C TYR A 71 5.27 -10.71 -18.89
N ARG A 72 4.16 -10.57 -18.21
CA ARG A 72 2.92 -10.17 -18.82
C ARG A 72 2.97 -8.74 -19.36
N LEU A 73 3.60 -7.81 -18.64
CA LEU A 73 3.88 -6.46 -19.15
C LEU A 73 4.72 -6.52 -20.43
N GLY A 74 5.82 -7.28 -20.42
CA GLY A 74 6.65 -7.47 -21.60
C GLY A 74 5.92 -8.16 -22.76
N ASP A 75 5.07 -9.16 -22.50
CA ASP A 75 4.26 -9.85 -23.52
C ASP A 75 3.25 -8.93 -24.19
N LEU A 76 2.71 -7.97 -23.46
CA LEU A 76 1.79 -6.96 -23.96
C LEU A 76 2.51 -5.77 -24.61
N GLY A 77 3.85 -5.75 -24.62
CA GLY A 77 4.64 -4.66 -25.17
C GLY A 77 4.54 -3.36 -24.38
N ILE A 78 4.27 -3.46 -23.08
CA ILE A 78 4.18 -2.29 -22.19
C ILE A 78 5.59 -1.86 -21.80
N ASP A 79 5.96 -0.63 -22.16
CA ASP A 79 7.21 0.01 -21.76
C ASP A 79 7.16 0.30 -20.26
N THR A 80 7.90 -0.51 -19.49
CA THR A 80 7.78 -0.57 -18.04
C THR A 80 8.95 0.14 -17.38
N HIS A 81 8.65 1.16 -16.58
CA HIS A 81 9.60 1.95 -15.79
C HIS A 81 9.38 1.66 -14.31
N ILE A 82 10.43 1.25 -13.59
CA ILE A 82 10.34 0.92 -12.16
C ILE A 82 11.32 1.78 -11.37
N ILE A 83 10.80 2.57 -10.45
CA ILE A 83 11.57 3.35 -9.49
C ILE A 83 11.87 2.43 -8.30
N VAL A 84 13.10 2.46 -7.80
CA VAL A 84 13.49 1.67 -6.61
C VAL A 84 12.95 2.34 -5.35
N GLY A 85 12.14 1.59 -4.59
CA GLY A 85 11.64 2.01 -3.28
C GLY A 85 12.50 1.48 -2.12
N ASN A 86 12.15 1.83 -0.90
CA ASN A 86 12.95 1.45 0.28
C ASN A 86 12.86 -0.04 0.63
N HIS A 87 11.77 -0.73 0.31
CA HIS A 87 11.65 -2.17 0.48
C HIS A 87 12.39 -2.96 -0.62
N ASP A 88 12.67 -2.34 -1.75
CA ASP A 88 13.41 -3.00 -2.83
C ASP A 88 14.92 -3.09 -2.56
N THR A 89 15.46 -2.25 -1.68
CA THR A 89 16.91 -2.16 -1.43
C THR A 89 17.38 -3.16 -0.39
N TYR A 90 18.54 -3.79 -0.59
CA TYR A 90 19.13 -4.69 0.40
C TYR A 90 19.64 -3.94 1.64
N TYR A 91 20.33 -2.83 1.44
CA TYR A 91 20.89 -1.96 2.49
C TYR A 91 20.04 -0.69 2.64
N LYS A 92 19.91 -0.16 3.88
CA LYS A 92 19.14 1.06 4.14
C LYS A 92 19.79 2.34 3.58
N ASN A 93 21.09 2.33 3.31
CA ASN A 93 21.90 3.50 2.96
C ASN A 93 22.35 3.56 1.49
N THR A 94 21.98 2.60 0.66
CA THR A 94 22.32 2.55 -0.77
C THR A 94 21.26 1.81 -1.58
N ASN A 95 21.02 2.26 -2.80
CA ASN A 95 20.14 1.62 -3.78
C ASN A 95 20.90 0.71 -4.77
N GLU A 96 22.21 0.56 -4.65
CA GLU A 96 23.02 -0.23 -5.60
C GLU A 96 22.61 -1.69 -5.69
N VAL A 97 22.43 -2.31 -4.52
CA VAL A 97 21.93 -3.69 -4.46
C VAL A 97 20.44 -3.66 -4.15
N ASN A 98 19.61 -3.92 -5.14
CA ASN A 98 18.17 -3.91 -5.02
C ASN A 98 17.52 -5.12 -5.69
N ALA A 99 16.41 -5.57 -5.12
CA ALA A 99 15.70 -6.77 -5.57
C ALA A 99 15.20 -6.65 -7.02
N ILE A 100 14.85 -5.45 -7.47
CA ILE A 100 14.30 -5.24 -8.81
C ILE A 100 15.38 -5.54 -9.85
N ASN A 101 16.58 -4.98 -9.65
CA ASN A 101 17.70 -5.19 -10.56
C ASN A 101 18.18 -6.66 -10.53
N GLU A 102 18.32 -7.26 -9.34
CA GLU A 102 18.81 -8.62 -9.20
C GLU A 102 17.83 -9.68 -9.74
N LEU A 103 16.52 -9.41 -9.68
CA LEU A 103 15.50 -10.42 -9.99
C LEU A 103 14.85 -10.24 -11.36
N PHE A 104 14.85 -9.01 -11.92
CA PHE A 104 14.04 -8.68 -13.09
C PHE A 104 14.79 -7.98 -14.23
N SER A 105 16.10 -7.67 -14.06
CA SER A 105 16.93 -6.99 -15.07
C SER A 105 17.30 -7.85 -16.27
N THR A 106 17.10 -9.17 -16.19
CA THR A 106 17.43 -10.09 -17.29
C THR A 106 16.21 -10.93 -17.65
N TYR A 107 15.63 -10.65 -18.81
CA TYR A 107 14.58 -11.47 -19.36
C TYR A 107 14.85 -11.80 -20.82
N GLU A 108 15.12 -13.08 -21.11
CA GLU A 108 15.46 -13.52 -22.47
C GLU A 108 14.30 -13.26 -23.45
N GLY A 109 14.47 -12.25 -24.29
CA GLY A 109 13.70 -12.10 -25.53
C GLY A 109 12.50 -11.14 -25.50
N LYS A 110 12.29 -10.35 -24.44
CA LYS A 110 11.19 -9.37 -24.37
C LYS A 110 11.67 -8.04 -23.79
N ALA A 111 10.82 -7.00 -23.85
CA ALA A 111 11.15 -5.69 -23.30
C ALA A 111 11.46 -5.79 -21.80
N GLU A 112 12.71 -5.55 -21.43
CA GLU A 112 13.17 -5.48 -20.06
C GLU A 112 12.66 -4.19 -19.42
N PRO A 113 12.27 -4.20 -18.12
CA PRO A 113 11.90 -2.97 -17.45
C PRO A 113 13.10 -2.03 -17.29
N TRP A 114 12.84 -0.74 -17.44
CA TRP A 114 13.79 0.31 -17.06
C TRP A 114 13.79 0.46 -15.54
N ILE A 115 14.93 0.23 -14.90
CA ILE A 115 15.05 0.27 -13.43
C ILE A 115 15.83 1.51 -13.02
N TYR A 116 15.24 2.33 -12.16
CA TYR A 116 15.79 3.60 -11.71
C TYR A 116 16.18 3.53 -10.23
N HIS A 117 17.47 3.35 -9.96
CA HIS A 117 18.06 3.40 -8.62
C HIS A 117 18.77 4.75 -8.34
N ASN A 118 18.98 5.57 -9.38
CA ASN A 118 19.42 6.96 -9.32
C ASN A 118 18.35 7.88 -9.94
N PRO A 119 18.32 9.17 -9.59
CA PRO A 119 17.36 10.12 -10.16
C PRO A 119 17.64 10.35 -11.64
N VAL A 120 16.59 10.56 -12.41
CA VAL A 120 16.72 10.88 -13.83
C VAL A 120 15.51 11.63 -14.35
N THR A 121 15.72 12.62 -15.21
CA THR A 121 14.64 13.23 -15.99
C THR A 121 14.51 12.54 -17.35
N LYS A 122 13.31 12.04 -17.67
CA LYS A 122 12.97 11.40 -18.96
C LYS A 122 11.84 12.12 -19.65
N ASN A 123 11.91 12.12 -20.99
CA ASN A 123 10.83 12.66 -21.83
C ASN A 123 9.81 11.59 -22.19
N PHE A 124 8.55 11.85 -21.87
CA PHE A 124 7.39 11.04 -22.23
C PHE A 124 6.47 11.85 -23.12
N ASP A 125 6.57 11.62 -24.44
CA ASP A 125 5.74 12.26 -25.47
C ASP A 125 5.76 13.81 -25.36
N GLY A 126 6.94 14.38 -25.19
CA GLY A 126 7.14 15.83 -25.09
C GLY A 126 7.01 16.41 -23.68
N LEU A 127 6.64 15.62 -22.68
CA LEU A 127 6.61 16.00 -21.27
C LEU A 127 7.82 15.44 -20.53
N ASP A 128 8.64 16.31 -19.95
CA ASP A 128 9.73 15.88 -19.09
C ASP A 128 9.21 15.53 -17.69
N ILE A 129 9.53 14.33 -17.25
CA ILE A 129 9.17 13.79 -15.93
C ILE A 129 10.46 13.43 -15.18
N CYS A 130 10.63 13.98 -13.98
CA CYS A 130 11.68 13.60 -13.06
C CYS A 130 11.28 12.33 -12.33
N LEU A 131 12.03 11.24 -12.52
CA LEU A 131 11.87 9.96 -11.83
C LEU A 131 12.85 9.93 -10.65
N MET A 132 12.30 9.88 -9.42
CA MET A 132 13.07 9.99 -8.18
C MET A 132 12.97 8.71 -7.36
N PRO A 133 14.06 7.92 -7.23
CA PRO A 133 14.07 6.72 -6.39
C PRO A 133 14.05 7.08 -4.91
N TRP A 134 13.98 6.07 -4.06
CA TRP A 134 14.20 6.23 -2.63
C TRP A 134 15.49 6.99 -2.36
N ILE A 135 15.38 8.11 -1.64
CA ILE A 135 16.52 8.97 -1.31
C ILE A 135 17.19 8.41 -0.06
N CYS A 136 18.41 7.96 -0.19
CA CYS A 136 19.22 7.39 0.89
C CYS A 136 20.58 8.12 1.02
N GLY A 137 21.40 7.74 2.00
CA GLY A 137 22.67 8.43 2.23
C GLY A 137 23.63 8.42 1.03
N GLN A 138 23.60 7.35 0.22
CA GLN A 138 24.51 7.20 -0.92
C GLN A 138 24.12 8.14 -2.08
N ASN A 139 22.85 8.25 -2.43
CA ASN A 139 22.38 9.02 -3.59
C ASN A 139 21.88 10.43 -3.24
N TYR A 140 21.95 10.83 -1.97
CA TYR A 140 21.38 12.08 -1.48
C TYR A 140 21.80 13.31 -2.31
N ASN A 141 23.10 13.48 -2.53
CA ASN A 141 23.61 14.65 -3.26
C ASN A 141 23.13 14.65 -4.71
N GLU A 142 23.15 13.49 -5.37
CA GLU A 142 22.69 13.34 -6.75
C GLU A 142 21.20 13.63 -6.87
N CYS A 143 20.39 13.16 -5.91
CA CYS A 143 18.95 13.46 -5.85
C CYS A 143 18.69 14.95 -5.62
N MET A 144 19.43 15.61 -4.72
CA MET A 144 19.27 17.05 -4.49
C MET A 144 19.71 17.87 -5.71
N ASP A 145 20.82 17.49 -6.36
CA ASP A 145 21.30 18.13 -7.59
C ASP A 145 20.27 17.99 -8.73
N GLU A 146 19.67 16.81 -8.90
CA GLU A 146 18.60 16.61 -9.90
C GLU A 146 17.35 17.43 -9.56
N LEU A 147 16.91 17.43 -8.30
CA LEU A 147 15.79 18.26 -7.85
C LEU A 147 16.03 19.74 -8.13
N GLU A 148 17.25 20.26 -7.93
CA GLU A 148 17.58 21.67 -8.16
C GLU A 148 17.64 22.00 -9.66
N ASN A 149 18.27 21.14 -10.45
CA ASN A 149 18.68 21.47 -11.83
C ASN A 149 17.69 21.00 -12.91
N THR A 150 16.82 20.02 -12.64
CA THR A 150 15.85 19.55 -13.65
C THR A 150 14.86 20.64 -14.04
N ASN A 151 14.49 20.65 -15.33
CA ASN A 151 13.43 21.48 -15.87
C ASN A 151 12.05 20.75 -15.91
N ALA A 152 11.98 19.54 -15.41
CA ALA A 152 10.76 18.77 -15.37
C ALA A 152 9.69 19.49 -14.53
N GLN A 153 8.45 19.51 -15.03
CA GLN A 153 7.31 20.08 -14.31
C GLN A 153 6.58 19.02 -13.46
N ILE A 154 6.80 17.76 -13.77
CA ILE A 154 6.22 16.62 -13.06
C ILE A 154 7.34 15.83 -12.38
N LEU A 155 7.12 15.44 -11.13
CA LEU A 155 7.96 14.49 -10.43
C LEU A 155 7.15 13.24 -10.09
N ILE A 156 7.72 12.07 -10.38
CA ILE A 156 7.19 10.77 -9.96
C ILE A 156 8.28 10.08 -9.16
N GLY A 157 7.98 9.69 -7.92
CA GLY A 157 9.02 9.16 -7.05
C GLY A 157 8.53 8.25 -5.93
N HIS A 158 9.50 7.83 -5.10
CA HIS A 158 9.25 7.10 -3.87
C HIS A 158 9.80 7.92 -2.71
N LEU A 159 8.94 8.76 -2.12
CA LEU A 159 9.37 9.88 -1.28
C LEU A 159 8.74 9.79 0.11
N GLU A 160 9.52 10.22 1.12
CA GLU A 160 9.02 10.46 2.47
C GLU A 160 8.95 11.97 2.71
N VAL A 161 7.74 12.53 2.73
CA VAL A 161 7.53 13.98 2.88
C VAL A 161 6.82 14.27 4.19
N ASN A 162 7.35 15.24 4.94
CA ASN A 162 6.79 15.69 6.20
C ASN A 162 5.36 16.26 6.02
N GLY A 163 4.48 15.96 7.00
CA GLY A 163 3.12 16.48 7.06
C GLY A 163 2.05 15.63 6.33
N TYR A 164 2.43 14.56 5.62
CA TYR A 164 1.46 13.67 4.97
C TYR A 164 1.11 12.46 5.82
N THR A 165 -0.11 11.95 5.61
CA THR A 165 -0.63 10.79 6.37
C THR A 165 0.01 9.50 5.88
N MET A 166 0.65 8.77 6.78
CA MET A 166 1.22 7.44 6.52
C MET A 166 0.13 6.37 6.53
N PHE A 167 -0.71 6.42 7.56
CA PHE A 167 -1.92 5.61 7.75
C PHE A 167 -2.90 6.37 8.66
N PRO A 168 -4.19 5.98 8.78
CA PRO A 168 -5.15 6.67 9.62
C PRO A 168 -4.63 6.92 11.03
N GLY A 169 -4.63 8.19 11.46
CA GLY A 169 -4.15 8.62 12.77
C GLY A 169 -2.63 8.84 12.88
N SER A 170 -1.83 8.59 11.83
CA SER A 170 -0.39 8.80 11.84
C SER A 170 0.06 9.71 10.69
N VAL A 171 0.78 10.78 11.05
CA VAL A 171 1.34 11.76 10.11
C VAL A 171 2.86 11.66 10.16
N CYS A 172 3.51 11.66 8.99
CA CYS A 172 4.96 11.72 8.89
C CYS A 172 5.49 13.03 9.46
N VAL A 173 6.50 12.94 10.35
CA VAL A 173 7.13 14.11 10.99
C VAL A 173 8.65 14.14 10.76
N HIS A 174 9.19 13.22 9.97
CA HIS A 174 10.64 13.04 9.76
C HIS A 174 11.08 13.13 8.30
N GLY A 175 10.13 13.24 7.36
CA GLY A 175 10.40 13.28 5.93
C GLY A 175 11.03 14.60 5.47
N PHE A 176 11.25 14.68 4.17
CA PHE A 176 11.70 15.91 3.52
C PHE A 176 10.67 17.03 3.67
N GLU A 177 11.16 18.26 3.79
CA GLU A 177 10.29 19.42 3.80
C GLU A 177 9.66 19.61 2.42
N ARG A 178 8.37 19.95 2.41
CA ARG A 178 7.55 20.11 1.21
C ARG A 178 8.12 21.12 0.20
N GLU A 179 8.81 22.13 0.72
CA GLU A 179 9.34 23.27 -0.04
C GLU A 179 10.35 22.86 -1.12
N ILE A 180 11.06 21.74 -0.92
CA ILE A 180 12.02 21.25 -1.94
C ILE A 180 11.32 20.77 -3.23
N PHE A 181 10.03 20.47 -3.15
CA PHE A 181 9.21 20.04 -4.29
C PHE A 181 8.37 21.16 -4.89
N ALA A 182 8.45 22.40 -4.37
CA ALA A 182 7.56 23.51 -4.74
C ALA A 182 7.68 23.96 -6.21
N LYS A 183 8.78 23.63 -6.91
CA LYS A 183 8.96 23.96 -8.32
C LYS A 183 8.15 23.07 -9.28
N PHE A 184 7.69 21.90 -8.82
CA PHE A 184 6.92 20.99 -9.64
C PHE A 184 5.44 21.35 -9.64
N ASP A 185 4.79 21.25 -10.81
CA ASP A 185 3.34 21.44 -10.93
C ASP A 185 2.60 20.29 -10.23
N ARG A 186 3.12 19.07 -10.33
CA ARG A 186 2.62 17.85 -9.70
C ARG A 186 3.73 16.93 -9.26
N VAL A 187 3.53 16.33 -8.10
CA VAL A 187 4.38 15.26 -7.54
C VAL A 187 3.50 14.06 -7.24
N TYR A 188 3.83 12.91 -7.79
CA TYR A 188 3.18 11.64 -7.48
C TYR A 188 4.18 10.75 -6.74
N SER A 189 3.77 10.20 -5.61
CA SER A 189 4.67 9.39 -4.78
C SER A 189 4.04 8.06 -4.36
N GLY A 190 4.88 7.02 -4.30
CA GLY A 190 4.70 5.84 -3.48
C GLY A 190 5.16 6.08 -2.04
N HIS A 191 5.42 5.03 -1.28
CA HIS A 191 5.90 4.94 0.09
C HIS A 191 4.78 4.97 1.14
N PHE A 192 3.86 5.93 1.13
CA PHE A 192 2.74 5.90 2.06
C PHE A 192 1.58 5.10 1.48
N HIS A 193 1.20 4.04 2.21
CA HIS A 193 0.19 3.09 1.76
C HIS A 193 -1.23 3.66 1.73
N TYR A 194 -1.45 4.75 2.49
CA TYR A 194 -2.72 5.45 2.53
C TYR A 194 -2.78 6.54 1.46
N LYS A 195 -3.84 6.50 0.64
CA LYS A 195 -4.08 7.51 -0.38
C LYS A 195 -4.35 8.87 0.26
N ASN A 196 -3.45 9.81 0.05
CA ASN A 196 -3.62 11.18 0.55
C ASN A 196 -2.84 12.17 -0.32
N GLY A 197 -2.98 13.45 -0.04
CA GLY A 197 -2.27 14.49 -0.79
C GLY A 197 -2.98 15.83 -0.78
N ASP A 198 -2.43 16.74 -1.58
CA ASP A 198 -2.97 18.08 -1.77
C ASP A 198 -2.97 18.50 -3.26
N SER A 199 -2.97 19.78 -3.55
CA SER A 199 -2.95 20.29 -4.93
C SER A 199 -1.64 20.04 -5.67
N THR A 200 -0.55 19.74 -4.99
CA THR A 200 0.79 19.57 -5.58
C THR A 200 1.29 18.15 -5.41
N ILE A 201 1.30 17.60 -4.20
CA ILE A 201 1.83 16.29 -3.88
C ILE A 201 0.68 15.30 -3.65
N THR A 202 0.74 14.16 -4.31
CA THR A 202 -0.24 13.07 -4.19
C THR A 202 0.47 11.76 -3.93
N TYR A 203 0.16 11.14 -2.80
CA TYR A 203 0.50 9.75 -2.51
C TYR A 203 -0.54 8.84 -3.13
N LEU A 204 -0.11 7.90 -3.97
CA LEU A 204 -1.02 7.02 -4.70
C LEU A 204 -1.67 5.98 -3.78
N GLY A 205 -0.96 5.59 -2.71
CA GLY A 205 -1.32 4.47 -1.87
C GLY A 205 -1.09 3.12 -2.57
N THR A 206 -1.32 2.05 -1.85
CA THR A 206 -1.21 0.68 -2.38
C THR A 206 -2.35 0.34 -3.33
N PRO A 207 -2.15 -0.53 -4.34
CA PRO A 207 -3.22 -0.91 -5.29
C PRO A 207 -4.25 -1.88 -4.66
N TRP A 208 -3.94 -2.43 -3.50
CA TRP A 208 -4.74 -3.39 -2.74
C TRP A 208 -4.46 -3.30 -1.25
N GLU A 209 -5.30 -3.91 -0.44
CA GLU A 209 -5.13 -3.96 1.01
C GLU A 209 -3.99 -4.91 1.39
N LEU A 210 -3.09 -4.49 2.30
CA LEU A 210 -1.96 -5.25 2.84
C LEU A 210 -2.16 -5.59 4.32
N MET A 211 -2.85 -4.72 5.05
CA MET A 211 -3.06 -4.82 6.49
C MET A 211 -4.43 -4.28 6.91
N TRP A 212 -4.84 -4.54 8.15
CA TRP A 212 -6.13 -4.09 8.66
C TRP A 212 -6.32 -2.57 8.68
N SER A 213 -5.24 -1.79 8.78
CA SER A 213 -5.31 -0.32 8.66
C SER A 213 -5.72 0.16 7.27
N ASP A 214 -5.64 -0.71 6.25
CA ASP A 214 -6.09 -0.41 4.89
C ASP A 214 -7.60 -0.59 4.71
N TYR A 215 -8.28 -1.21 5.67
CA TYR A 215 -9.72 -1.42 5.61
C TYR A 215 -10.47 -0.09 5.47
N GLY A 216 -11.30 0.00 4.43
CA GLY A 216 -12.07 1.21 4.13
C GLY A 216 -11.34 2.27 3.32
N ASP A 217 -10.02 2.14 3.09
CA ASP A 217 -9.31 2.96 2.12
C ASP A 217 -9.57 2.48 0.68
N ARG A 218 -9.76 3.43 -0.23
CA ARG A 218 -10.00 3.10 -1.65
C ARG A 218 -8.70 2.80 -2.35
N LYS A 219 -8.41 1.51 -2.52
CA LYS A 219 -7.24 0.99 -3.21
C LYS A 219 -7.42 0.97 -4.73
N GLY A 220 -6.30 0.99 -5.49
CA GLY A 220 -6.34 0.95 -6.95
C GLY A 220 -5.07 1.48 -7.60
N CYS A 221 -5.16 1.79 -8.89
CA CYS A 221 -4.07 2.39 -9.68
C CYS A 221 -4.56 3.67 -10.37
N TYR A 222 -3.67 4.31 -11.11
CA TYR A 222 -3.99 5.59 -11.75
C TYR A 222 -3.60 5.57 -13.23
N ILE A 223 -4.30 6.34 -14.03
CA ILE A 223 -3.92 6.68 -15.39
C ILE A 223 -3.60 8.16 -15.44
N PHE A 224 -2.35 8.48 -15.73
CA PHE A 224 -1.86 9.84 -15.92
C PHE A 224 -1.92 10.20 -17.41
N ASP A 225 -2.49 11.32 -17.73
CA ASP A 225 -2.55 11.86 -19.09
C ASP A 225 -1.51 13.00 -19.22
N THR A 226 -0.53 12.82 -20.12
CA THR A 226 0.56 13.79 -20.30
C THR A 226 0.11 15.11 -20.89
N ASP A 227 -0.96 15.13 -21.68
CA ASP A 227 -1.46 16.32 -22.35
C ASP A 227 -2.24 17.21 -21.39
N THR A 228 -3.12 16.60 -20.60
CA THR A 228 -3.96 17.33 -19.61
C THR A 228 -3.29 17.46 -18.25
N ARG A 229 -2.23 16.67 -17.98
CA ARG A 229 -1.51 16.58 -16.69
C ARG A 229 -2.43 16.22 -15.52
N THR A 230 -3.46 15.43 -15.80
CA THR A 230 -4.41 14.95 -14.81
C THR A 230 -4.30 13.45 -14.62
N THR A 231 -4.75 12.95 -13.47
CA THR A 231 -4.85 11.54 -13.16
C THR A 231 -6.29 11.10 -13.03
N GLU A 232 -6.60 9.93 -13.58
CA GLU A 232 -7.84 9.21 -13.33
C GLU A 232 -7.56 8.02 -12.41
N PHE A 233 -8.33 7.89 -11.34
CA PHE A 233 -8.22 6.77 -10.41
C PHE A 233 -9.02 5.56 -10.89
N ILE A 234 -8.39 4.40 -10.97
CA ILE A 234 -9.00 3.12 -11.32
C ILE A 234 -9.12 2.30 -10.02
N PRO A 235 -10.31 2.16 -9.45
CA PRO A 235 -10.48 1.50 -8.17
C PRO A 235 -10.29 -0.01 -8.26
N ASN A 236 -9.71 -0.59 -7.24
CA ASN A 236 -9.76 -2.02 -6.97
C ASN A 236 -11.10 -2.34 -6.28
N PRO A 237 -11.99 -3.12 -6.90
CA PRO A 237 -13.28 -3.46 -6.30
C PRO A 237 -13.19 -4.59 -5.26
N TYR A 238 -12.03 -5.22 -5.12
CA TYR A 238 -11.83 -6.36 -4.23
C TYR A 238 -11.27 -5.90 -2.89
N ASN A 239 -11.81 -6.46 -1.80
CA ASN A 239 -11.35 -6.22 -0.44
C ASN A 239 -11.02 -7.56 0.21
N ILE A 240 -9.82 -7.69 0.79
CA ILE A 240 -9.41 -8.90 1.51
C ILE A 240 -9.78 -8.82 2.99
N PHE A 241 -9.95 -7.61 3.53
CA PHE A 241 -10.39 -7.38 4.90
C PHE A 241 -11.86 -6.96 4.93
N GLN A 242 -12.66 -7.62 5.75
CA GLN A 242 -14.09 -7.32 5.88
C GLN A 242 -14.51 -7.26 7.34
N LYS A 243 -15.36 -6.29 7.68
CA LYS A 243 -16.02 -6.19 8.99
C LYS A 243 -17.51 -6.48 8.84
N MET A 244 -18.04 -7.29 9.76
CA MET A 244 -19.43 -7.62 9.86
C MET A 244 -19.91 -7.32 11.26
N VAL A 245 -21.10 -6.73 11.38
CA VAL A 245 -21.73 -6.49 12.68
C VAL A 245 -22.77 -7.57 12.92
N TYR A 246 -22.62 -8.33 14.01
CA TYR A 246 -23.63 -9.26 14.47
C TYR A 246 -24.54 -8.56 15.48
N ASN A 247 -25.85 -8.58 15.23
CA ASN A 247 -26.84 -8.02 16.12
C ASN A 247 -28.19 -8.77 15.93
N ASP A 248 -28.49 -9.73 16.80
CA ASP A 248 -29.72 -10.55 16.74
C ASP A 248 -30.91 -9.90 17.40
N ASP A 249 -30.79 -8.67 17.92
CA ASP A 249 -31.92 -7.88 18.41
C ASP A 249 -32.64 -7.12 17.26
N THR A 250 -31.86 -6.63 16.31
CA THR A 250 -32.37 -5.74 15.26
C THR A 250 -32.41 -6.38 13.87
N VAL A 251 -31.68 -7.48 13.67
CA VAL A 251 -31.54 -8.15 12.37
C VAL A 251 -31.81 -9.64 12.51
N ASP A 252 -32.57 -10.21 11.56
CA ASP A 252 -32.74 -11.66 11.44
C ASP A 252 -31.45 -12.32 10.96
N MET A 253 -30.56 -12.65 11.91
CA MET A 253 -29.22 -13.19 11.61
C MET A 253 -29.29 -14.61 11.00
N GLU A 254 -30.41 -15.32 11.08
CA GLU A 254 -30.57 -16.60 10.38
C GLU A 254 -30.69 -16.41 8.86
N LYS A 255 -31.20 -15.27 8.40
CA LYS A 255 -31.36 -14.91 7.00
C LYS A 255 -30.25 -13.94 6.49
N TYR A 256 -29.25 -13.67 7.33
CA TYR A 256 -28.18 -12.76 6.92
C TYR A 256 -27.49 -13.28 5.65
N GLU A 257 -27.41 -12.42 4.63
CA GLU A 257 -26.73 -12.70 3.37
C GLU A 257 -25.27 -12.22 3.48
N PHE A 258 -24.34 -13.17 3.39
CA PHE A 258 -22.92 -12.83 3.43
C PHE A 258 -22.46 -12.26 2.08
N PRO A 259 -21.59 -11.24 2.07
CA PRO A 259 -20.88 -10.84 0.86
C PRO A 259 -19.94 -11.98 0.40
N GLU A 260 -19.18 -11.75 -0.67
CA GLU A 260 -18.11 -12.67 -1.06
C GLU A 260 -17.01 -12.64 0.00
N VAL A 261 -16.81 -13.74 0.71
CA VAL A 261 -15.87 -13.85 1.85
C VAL A 261 -14.80 -14.90 1.66
N GLU A 262 -14.84 -15.65 0.56
CA GLU A 262 -13.85 -16.69 0.28
C GLU A 262 -12.44 -16.08 0.25
N GLY A 263 -11.55 -16.62 1.10
CA GLY A 263 -10.18 -16.14 1.24
C GLY A 263 -10.03 -14.77 1.91
N CYS A 264 -11.11 -14.17 2.43
CA CYS A 264 -11.06 -12.91 3.14
C CYS A 264 -10.77 -13.08 4.63
N TYR A 265 -10.15 -12.07 5.24
CA TYR A 265 -9.97 -11.95 6.68
C TYR A 265 -11.17 -11.20 7.25
N ILE A 266 -11.93 -11.84 8.13
CA ILE A 266 -13.20 -11.32 8.62
C ILE A 266 -13.07 -10.90 10.09
N LYS A 267 -13.56 -9.69 10.43
CA LYS A 267 -13.84 -9.29 11.80
C LYS A 267 -15.36 -9.29 12.02
N VAL A 268 -15.83 -10.14 12.93
CA VAL A 268 -17.22 -10.14 13.37
C VAL A 268 -17.30 -9.36 14.67
N VAL A 269 -17.90 -8.17 14.63
CA VAL A 269 -18.14 -7.32 15.79
C VAL A 269 -19.52 -7.67 16.37
N VAL A 270 -19.56 -8.20 17.58
CA VAL A 270 -20.81 -8.59 18.25
C VAL A 270 -21.36 -7.39 19.01
N ALA A 271 -22.33 -6.72 18.41
CA ALA A 271 -23.03 -5.60 19.05
C ALA A 271 -24.08 -6.07 20.04
N GLU A 272 -24.84 -7.12 19.71
CA GLU A 272 -25.84 -7.73 20.60
C GLU A 272 -25.98 -9.22 20.28
N LYS A 273 -25.91 -10.07 21.31
CA LYS A 273 -26.02 -11.53 21.22
C LYS A 273 -27.05 -12.03 22.26
N LYS A 274 -28.34 -11.95 21.90
CA LYS A 274 -29.43 -12.43 22.77
C LYS A 274 -29.61 -13.95 22.73
N ASN A 275 -29.32 -14.55 21.57
CA ASN A 275 -29.44 -15.98 21.36
C ASN A 275 -28.14 -16.63 20.93
N PRO A 276 -27.38 -17.28 21.83
CA PRO A 276 -26.11 -17.94 21.49
C PRO A 276 -26.23 -18.99 20.38
N TYR A 277 -27.38 -19.69 20.29
CA TYR A 277 -27.57 -20.71 19.25
C TYR A 277 -27.66 -20.09 17.84
N ILE A 278 -28.29 -18.93 17.70
CA ILE A 278 -28.35 -18.21 16.42
C ILE A 278 -26.94 -17.71 16.05
N PHE A 279 -26.20 -17.24 17.04
CA PHE A 279 -24.83 -16.81 16.85
C PHE A 279 -23.91 -17.94 16.34
N ASP A 280 -23.99 -19.13 17.01
CA ASP A 280 -23.21 -20.29 16.58
C ASP A 280 -23.54 -20.68 15.14
N ARG A 281 -24.84 -20.70 14.79
CA ARG A 281 -25.27 -20.98 13.40
C ARG A 281 -24.78 -19.92 12.39
N PHE A 282 -24.74 -18.64 12.77
CA PHE A 282 -24.21 -17.59 11.93
C PHE A 282 -22.72 -17.82 11.66
N ILE A 283 -21.94 -18.10 12.70
CA ILE A 283 -20.51 -18.40 12.61
C ILE A 283 -20.27 -19.68 11.78
N ASP A 284 -21.04 -20.73 12.00
CA ASP A 284 -20.96 -21.97 11.21
C ASP A 284 -21.22 -21.73 9.70
N ARG A 285 -22.18 -20.87 9.38
CA ARG A 285 -22.49 -20.49 8.00
C ARG A 285 -21.34 -19.69 7.38
N LEU A 286 -20.75 -18.77 8.16
CA LEU A 286 -19.61 -17.98 7.72
C LEU A 286 -18.40 -18.87 7.40
N TYR A 287 -18.04 -19.81 8.29
CA TYR A 287 -16.93 -20.75 8.04
C TYR A 287 -17.13 -21.64 6.81
N LYS A 288 -18.38 -22.00 6.47
CA LYS A 288 -18.68 -22.79 5.26
C LYS A 288 -18.39 -22.05 3.96
N LEU A 289 -18.20 -20.73 3.99
CA LEU A 289 -17.83 -19.90 2.86
C LEU A 289 -16.31 -19.77 2.68
N ASN A 290 -15.52 -20.54 3.45
CA ASN A 290 -14.05 -20.60 3.38
C ASN A 290 -13.33 -19.24 3.51
N PRO A 291 -13.62 -18.42 4.54
CA PRO A 291 -12.79 -17.26 4.83
C PRO A 291 -11.37 -17.70 5.19
N ALA A 292 -10.39 -16.80 5.00
CA ALA A 292 -9.00 -17.05 5.40
C ALA A 292 -8.84 -17.09 6.93
N ASP A 293 -9.57 -16.20 7.61
CA ASP A 293 -9.58 -16.11 9.07
C ASP A 293 -10.87 -15.41 9.54
N VAL A 294 -11.34 -15.76 10.74
CA VAL A 294 -12.49 -15.12 11.38
C VAL A 294 -12.12 -14.73 12.80
N ASN A 295 -12.04 -13.43 13.06
CA ASN A 295 -11.81 -12.87 14.38
C ASN A 295 -13.13 -12.33 14.95
N ILE A 296 -13.56 -12.84 16.09
CA ILE A 296 -14.80 -12.45 16.78
C ILE A 296 -14.45 -11.45 17.90
N ILE A 297 -15.07 -10.29 17.88
CA ILE A 297 -14.87 -9.20 18.84
C ILE A 297 -16.16 -9.04 19.65
N GLU A 298 -16.13 -9.47 20.93
CA GLU A 298 -17.26 -9.42 21.87
C GLU A 298 -17.09 -8.35 22.94
N ASP A 299 -16.53 -7.19 22.65
CA ASP A 299 -16.20 -6.17 23.66
C ASP A 299 -17.38 -5.21 23.87
N SER A 300 -18.10 -5.42 24.99
CA SER A 300 -19.29 -4.66 25.37
C SER A 300 -19.01 -3.20 25.81
N TYR A 301 -17.76 -2.78 25.95
CA TYR A 301 -17.38 -1.45 26.45
C TYR A 301 -17.01 -0.42 25.38
N SER A 302 -16.69 -0.84 24.17
CA SER A 302 -16.31 0.06 23.08
C SER A 302 -17.50 0.54 22.22
N VAL A 303 -18.68 -0.12 22.37
CA VAL A 303 -19.86 0.17 21.54
C VAL A 303 -20.67 1.40 22.02
N LEU A 304 -20.45 1.88 23.26
CA LEU A 304 -21.37 2.84 23.90
C LEU A 304 -20.93 4.31 23.91
N ASN A 305 -19.77 4.64 23.42
CA ASN A 305 -19.34 6.04 23.37
C ASN A 305 -18.85 6.40 21.97
N GLU A 306 -19.76 6.75 21.06
CA GLU A 306 -19.60 7.91 20.20
C GLU A 306 -20.71 7.97 19.14
N THR A 307 -21.29 9.13 19.00
CA THR A 307 -22.35 9.55 18.10
C THR A 307 -22.00 9.28 16.63
N GLY A 308 -22.71 8.37 15.99
CA GLY A 308 -23.09 8.51 14.57
C GLY A 308 -22.15 7.96 13.50
N ASP A 309 -20.88 7.71 13.74
CA ASP A 309 -19.98 7.00 12.84
C ASP A 309 -19.31 5.85 13.61
N PHE A 310 -19.58 4.61 13.17
CA PHE A 310 -18.93 3.42 13.75
C PHE A 310 -17.48 3.32 13.26
N ASN A 311 -16.61 4.18 13.77
CA ASN A 311 -15.17 4.01 13.69
C ASN A 311 -14.73 3.03 14.79
N PHE A 312 -14.97 1.74 14.58
CA PHE A 312 -14.26 0.69 15.28
C PHE A 312 -12.86 0.54 14.67
N GLU A 313 -11.97 1.45 15.02
CA GLU A 313 -10.55 1.15 14.98
C GLU A 313 -10.30 0.09 16.05
N ALA A 314 -9.98 -1.15 15.62
CA ALA A 314 -9.19 -2.00 16.49
C ALA A 314 -7.96 -1.14 16.82
N GLU A 315 -7.81 -0.76 18.10
CA GLU A 315 -6.66 0.01 18.54
C GLU A 315 -5.43 -0.66 17.96
N ASP A 316 -4.74 0.04 17.08
CA ASP A 316 -3.43 -0.37 16.59
C ASP A 316 -2.57 -0.72 17.81
N THR A 317 -1.74 -1.74 17.68
CA THR A 317 -0.81 -2.17 18.73
C THR A 317 -0.06 -0.98 19.31
N LEU A 318 0.27 0.02 18.47
CA LEU A 318 0.89 1.26 18.91
C LEU A 318 -0.02 2.09 19.82
N THR A 319 -1.29 2.22 19.48
CA THR A 319 -2.28 2.94 20.32
C THR A 319 -2.46 2.24 21.67
N THR A 320 -2.53 0.92 21.67
CA THR A 320 -2.58 0.11 22.90
C THR A 320 -1.32 0.29 23.75
N LEU A 321 -0.14 0.29 23.12
CA LEU A 321 1.13 0.55 23.83
C LEU A 321 1.21 1.97 24.40
N ILE A 322 0.72 2.97 23.67
CA ILE A 322 0.68 4.37 24.12
C ILE A 322 -0.26 4.52 25.32
N LYS A 323 -1.45 3.90 25.30
CA LYS A 323 -2.38 3.89 26.46
C LYS A 323 -1.76 3.19 27.66
N TYR A 324 -1.11 2.04 27.45
CA TYR A 324 -0.40 1.35 28.51
C TYR A 324 0.65 2.23 29.18
N VAL A 325 1.40 3.03 28.39
CA VAL A 325 2.36 4.03 28.92
C VAL A 325 1.65 5.12 29.71
N ASP A 326 0.42 5.51 29.37
CA ASP A 326 -0.36 6.48 30.16
C ASP A 326 -0.80 5.93 31.52
N ASP A 327 -1.08 4.65 31.59
CA ASP A 327 -1.64 3.98 32.78
C ASP A 327 -0.56 3.54 33.77
N ILE A 328 0.69 3.28 33.32
CA ILE A 328 1.76 2.84 34.24
C ILE A 328 2.31 4.00 35.08
N GLU A 329 2.59 3.73 36.36
CA GLU A 329 3.32 4.63 37.27
C GLU A 329 4.82 4.36 37.13
N ILE A 330 5.58 5.31 36.52
CA ILE A 330 7.03 5.23 36.33
C ILE A 330 7.69 6.59 36.52
N ASP A 331 8.95 6.58 36.98
CA ASP A 331 9.78 7.76 37.19
C ASP A 331 10.43 8.34 35.91
N VAL A 332 9.99 7.89 34.74
CA VAL A 332 10.49 8.36 33.43
C VAL A 332 9.44 9.27 32.78
N PRO A 333 9.83 10.38 32.14
CA PRO A 333 8.88 11.23 31.42
C PRO A 333 8.10 10.44 30.36
N LYS A 334 6.80 10.27 30.55
CA LYS A 334 5.90 9.46 29.69
C LYS A 334 5.98 9.82 28.20
N HIS A 335 6.20 11.12 27.86
CA HIS A 335 6.36 11.55 26.49
C HIS A 335 7.58 10.92 25.79
N LYS A 336 8.73 10.80 26.49
CA LYS A 336 9.93 10.15 25.94
C LYS A 336 9.73 8.65 25.75
N LEU A 337 8.99 8.01 26.64
CA LEU A 337 8.67 6.60 26.51
C LEU A 337 7.71 6.35 25.34
N LYS A 338 6.72 7.22 25.14
CA LYS A 338 5.83 7.17 23.98
C LYS A 338 6.58 7.35 22.65
N GLU A 339 7.52 8.30 22.60
CA GLU A 339 8.38 8.48 21.41
C GLU A 339 9.22 7.23 21.15
N LEU A 340 9.86 6.67 22.20
CA LEU A 340 10.64 5.44 22.08
C LEU A 340 9.77 4.26 21.58
N MET A 341 8.56 4.10 22.13
CA MET A 341 7.62 3.06 21.70
C MET A 341 7.21 3.21 20.23
N LYS A 342 6.98 4.44 19.76
CA LYS A 342 6.71 4.71 18.35
C LYS A 342 7.87 4.30 17.45
N VAL A 343 9.09 4.69 17.82
CA VAL A 343 10.30 4.33 17.07
C VAL A 343 10.48 2.82 17.03
N LEU A 344 10.39 2.14 18.18
CA LEU A 344 10.54 0.68 18.27
C LEU A 344 9.44 -0.05 17.51
N TYR A 345 8.21 0.45 17.52
CA TYR A 345 7.10 -0.13 16.77
C TYR A 345 7.34 0.00 15.27
N THR A 346 7.78 1.16 14.80
CA THR A 346 8.14 1.38 13.40
C THR A 346 9.32 0.49 12.98
N GLU A 347 10.37 0.42 13.81
CA GLU A 347 11.51 -0.48 13.56
C GLU A 347 11.10 -1.96 13.54
N ALA A 348 10.20 -2.37 14.44
CA ALA A 348 9.68 -3.74 14.46
C ALA A 348 8.85 -4.05 13.20
N HIS A 349 8.07 -3.09 12.68
CA HIS A 349 7.35 -3.24 11.41
C HIS A 349 8.28 -3.32 10.21
N ASP A 350 9.39 -2.60 10.24
CA ASP A 350 10.44 -2.67 9.21
C ASP A 350 11.23 -3.99 9.23
N HIS A 351 11.05 -4.83 10.26
CA HIS A 351 11.75 -6.11 10.46
C HIS A 351 10.86 -7.35 10.32
N ILE A 352 9.53 -7.16 10.17
CA ILE A 352 8.58 -8.24 9.91
C ILE A 352 8.26 -8.30 8.42
#